data_a528efcf104e254fd732ad84938a6cbd
#
_entry.id   a528efcf104e254fd732ad84938a6cbd
#
_cell.length_a   1.000
_cell.length_b   1.000
_cell.length_c   1.000
_cell.angle_alpha   90.00
_cell.angle_beta   90.00
_cell.angle_gamma   90.00
#
_symmetry.space_group_name_H-M   'P 1'
#
loop_
_entity.id
_entity.type
_entity.pdbx_description
1 polymer ?
#
loop_
_entity_poly.entity_id
_entity_poly.type
_entity_poly.pdbx_seq_one_letter_code
_entity_poly.pdbx_strand_id
1 'polypeptide(L)'
;MNETAKEAIKAGKAVLGIEFGSTRIKAVLVDGSHTPIAMGTYDWENRLENNIWTYSLEDIRKGLQGCYKSLADDVEAKYGEKLTTLGALGFSGMMHGYMPFNAEGELLVPFRTWRNTMTEEACKKLIPVFNFNIPQRWSIAHLYQAILSGEEHVKDIAFFTTLAGYIHWKLSGEKVLGIGEAAGMFPIDSTIMDFDQKMLDQFDDLHHFDWKLRDILPKVLVAGESAGVLTAEGAKLLDPTGSLQPGVPMCPPEGDAGTGMVATNSVAVRTGNVSAGTSIFAMVVLEKAMQKVHEEIDMVTTPNGMPVAMVHCNNCTSDLNAWVNLFGECTESFGVKVDKNELYGVLYRKALEGAADCGGVTAYNYFSGEPITGLDAGRPMVVRTPDADFTLANFMRSHLYSAVATLKIGMDILLKEEHVAVDSLMGHGGFFKTPVVGQRVMAAGMNAPITVMDTASEGGAWGMAILAAFMKEKETGETLSSYLNDKIFAGQTGTTLQPEPEDVKGFEAFLEEYKRLLPAEKAAVAAK
;
A
#
# COMPACT_ATOMS: atom_id res chain seq x y z
N MET A 1 21.32 -18.82 16.02
CA MET A 1 20.16 -18.47 15.17
C MET A 1 19.45 -19.69 14.60
N ASN A 2 20.11 -20.59 13.87
CA ASN A 2 19.42 -21.75 13.27
C ASN A 2 18.76 -22.72 14.29
N GLU A 3 19.32 -22.92 15.47
CA GLU A 3 18.78 -23.84 16.47
C GLU A 3 17.52 -23.27 17.12
N THR A 4 17.51 -21.99 17.45
CA THR A 4 16.33 -21.29 18.02
C THR A 4 15.14 -21.25 17.03
N ALA A 5 15.41 -21.00 15.75
CA ALA A 5 14.39 -21.04 14.70
C ALA A 5 13.81 -22.46 14.52
N LYS A 6 14.67 -23.48 14.51
CA LYS A 6 14.26 -24.87 14.43
C LYS A 6 13.40 -25.29 15.63
N GLU A 7 13.76 -24.86 16.84
CA GLU A 7 12.97 -25.10 18.04
C GLU A 7 11.59 -24.42 17.98
N ALA A 8 11.53 -23.17 17.48
CA ALA A 8 10.26 -22.45 17.29
C ALA A 8 9.33 -23.20 16.33
N ILE A 9 9.87 -23.71 15.21
CA ILE A 9 9.11 -24.51 14.23
C ILE A 9 8.59 -25.80 14.89
N LYS A 10 9.45 -26.57 15.55
CA LYS A 10 9.07 -27.82 16.23
C LYS A 10 8.01 -27.62 17.31
N ALA A 11 8.13 -26.53 18.07
CA ALA A 11 7.20 -26.20 19.14
C ALA A 11 5.89 -25.57 18.64
N GLY A 12 5.72 -25.34 17.31
CA GLY A 12 4.56 -24.68 16.75
C GLY A 12 4.40 -23.23 17.22
N LYS A 13 5.51 -22.54 17.45
CA LYS A 13 5.52 -21.14 17.92
C LYS A 13 5.79 -20.13 16.81
N ALA A 14 6.30 -20.59 15.66
CA ALA A 14 6.54 -19.71 14.50
C ALA A 14 5.24 -19.12 13.98
N VAL A 15 5.27 -17.86 13.55
CA VAL A 15 4.10 -17.10 13.10
C VAL A 15 4.21 -16.84 11.60
N LEU A 16 3.11 -17.02 10.88
CA LEU A 16 3.06 -16.91 9.42
C LEU A 16 2.20 -15.74 8.98
N GLY A 17 2.75 -14.90 8.10
CA GLY A 17 2.00 -13.91 7.33
C GLY A 17 2.07 -14.22 5.84
N ILE A 18 0.94 -14.13 5.15
CA ILE A 18 0.85 -14.31 3.69
C ILE A 18 0.19 -13.07 3.08
N GLU A 19 0.84 -12.48 2.08
CA GLU A 19 0.34 -11.32 1.35
C GLU A 19 0.06 -11.66 -0.11
N PHE A 20 -1.12 -11.30 -0.59
CA PHE A 20 -1.54 -11.41 -1.98
C PHE A 20 -1.32 -10.08 -2.71
N GLY A 21 -0.09 -9.85 -3.16
CA GLY A 21 0.24 -8.71 -4.02
C GLY A 21 -0.23 -8.92 -5.47
N SER A 22 -0.26 -7.85 -6.25
CA SER A 22 -0.83 -7.87 -7.63
C SER A 22 -0.10 -8.78 -8.62
N THR A 23 1.19 -9.03 -8.44
CA THR A 23 2.01 -9.87 -9.34
C THR A 23 2.67 -11.04 -8.64
N ARG A 24 2.66 -11.02 -7.31
CA ARG A 24 3.32 -12.04 -6.49
C ARG A 24 2.61 -12.21 -5.16
N ILE A 25 2.40 -13.45 -4.76
CA ILE A 25 2.00 -13.84 -3.42
C ILE A 25 3.28 -14.13 -2.64
N LYS A 26 3.40 -13.63 -1.43
CA LYS A 26 4.57 -13.78 -0.57
C LYS A 26 4.18 -14.29 0.81
N ALA A 27 4.90 -15.26 1.32
CA ALA A 27 4.75 -15.80 2.67
C ALA A 27 6.04 -15.57 3.46
N VAL A 28 5.90 -15.13 4.71
CA VAL A 28 7.01 -14.91 5.63
C VAL A 28 6.71 -15.61 6.95
N LEU A 29 7.59 -16.52 7.35
CA LEU A 29 7.56 -17.18 8.64
C LEU A 29 8.56 -16.49 9.57
N VAL A 30 8.10 -16.10 10.76
CA VAL A 30 8.95 -15.46 11.78
C VAL A 30 9.05 -16.32 13.02
N ASP A 31 10.16 -16.20 13.74
CA ASP A 31 10.38 -16.82 15.06
C ASP A 31 9.90 -15.89 16.19
N GLY A 32 10.17 -16.28 17.44
CA GLY A 32 9.80 -15.49 18.62
C GLY A 32 10.57 -14.16 18.79
N SER A 33 11.59 -13.90 17.97
CA SER A 33 12.26 -12.59 17.86
C SER A 33 11.73 -11.76 16.70
N HIS A 34 10.66 -12.23 16.05
CA HIS A 34 10.02 -11.61 14.87
C HIS A 34 10.94 -11.52 13.63
N THR A 35 12.04 -12.26 13.65
CA THR A 35 12.98 -12.35 12.54
C THR A 35 12.46 -13.32 11.48
N PRO A 36 12.50 -12.96 10.19
CA PRO A 36 12.17 -13.87 9.11
C PRO A 36 13.13 -15.10 9.12
N ILE A 37 12.56 -16.29 9.24
CA ILE A 37 13.31 -17.56 9.25
C ILE A 37 13.11 -18.37 7.97
N ALA A 38 11.95 -18.24 7.33
CA ALA A 38 11.68 -18.88 6.04
C ALA A 38 10.74 -18.00 5.20
N MET A 39 10.79 -18.19 3.88
CA MET A 39 9.97 -17.46 2.93
C MET A 39 9.44 -18.37 1.83
N GLY A 40 8.26 -18.01 1.32
CA GLY A 40 7.67 -18.63 0.15
C GLY A 40 7.16 -17.57 -0.82
N THR A 41 7.15 -17.88 -2.10
CA THR A 41 6.63 -16.99 -3.14
C THR A 41 5.88 -17.77 -4.20
N TYR A 42 4.94 -17.06 -4.84
CA TYR A 42 4.24 -17.56 -6.02
C TYR A 42 3.93 -16.38 -6.95
N ASP A 43 4.42 -16.44 -8.18
CA ASP A 43 4.13 -15.42 -9.20
C ASP A 43 2.79 -15.73 -9.87
N TRP A 44 1.96 -14.71 -10.04
CA TRP A 44 0.66 -14.82 -10.70
C TRP A 44 0.35 -13.52 -11.46
N GLU A 45 -0.70 -13.53 -12.26
CA GLU A 45 -1.05 -12.42 -13.14
C GLU A 45 -2.50 -11.99 -12.98
N ASN A 46 -2.72 -10.67 -12.96
CA ASN A 46 -4.03 -10.07 -13.13
C ASN A 46 -4.41 -10.08 -14.61
N ARG A 47 -5.51 -10.73 -14.97
CA ARG A 47 -5.95 -10.88 -16.35
C ARG A 47 -7.09 -9.93 -16.68
N LEU A 48 -7.09 -9.41 -17.92
CA LEU A 48 -8.20 -8.65 -18.45
C LEU A 48 -9.14 -9.61 -19.21
N GLU A 49 -10.27 -9.94 -18.62
CA GLU A 49 -11.29 -10.82 -19.20
C GLU A 49 -12.61 -10.04 -19.35
N ASN A 50 -13.15 -9.97 -20.56
CA ASN A 50 -14.37 -9.20 -20.85
C ASN A 50 -14.35 -7.76 -20.31
N ASN A 51 -13.23 -7.06 -20.46
CA ASN A 51 -12.96 -5.71 -19.93
C ASN A 51 -12.95 -5.60 -18.39
N ILE A 52 -12.79 -6.72 -17.68
CA ILE A 52 -12.67 -6.77 -16.22
C ILE A 52 -11.28 -7.29 -15.85
N TRP A 53 -10.53 -6.52 -15.08
CA TRP A 53 -9.30 -6.98 -14.45
C TRP A 53 -9.65 -7.91 -13.29
N THR A 54 -9.23 -9.17 -13.38
CA THR A 54 -9.68 -10.25 -12.49
C THR A 54 -8.59 -11.28 -12.19
N TYR A 55 -8.81 -12.05 -11.14
CA TYR A 55 -8.21 -13.35 -10.85
C TYR A 55 -9.35 -14.35 -10.66
N SER A 56 -9.25 -15.56 -11.21
CA SER A 56 -10.23 -16.60 -10.95
C SER A 56 -10.06 -17.15 -9.51
N LEU A 57 -11.13 -17.73 -8.93
CA LEU A 57 -11.05 -18.43 -7.65
C LEU A 57 -10.04 -19.58 -7.69
N GLU A 58 -9.85 -20.19 -8.84
CA GLU A 58 -8.85 -21.25 -9.06
C GLU A 58 -7.43 -20.70 -9.02
N ASP A 59 -7.17 -19.51 -9.60
CA ASP A 59 -5.86 -18.85 -9.50
C ASP A 59 -5.53 -18.48 -8.06
N ILE A 60 -6.53 -17.96 -7.33
CA ILE A 60 -6.39 -17.64 -5.90
C ILE A 60 -6.03 -18.90 -5.10
N ARG A 61 -6.74 -20.01 -5.34
CA ARG A 61 -6.45 -21.29 -4.69
C ARG A 61 -5.05 -21.81 -5.02
N LYS A 62 -4.70 -21.84 -6.30
CA LYS A 62 -3.36 -22.30 -6.75
C LYS A 62 -2.25 -21.42 -6.19
N GLY A 63 -2.46 -20.11 -6.18
CA GLY A 63 -1.51 -19.15 -5.64
C GLY A 63 -1.28 -19.33 -4.15
N LEU A 64 -2.36 -19.50 -3.38
CA LEU A 64 -2.30 -19.78 -1.95
C LEU A 64 -1.49 -21.06 -1.67
N GLN A 65 -1.87 -22.17 -2.32
CA GLN A 65 -1.21 -23.48 -2.15
C GLN A 65 0.25 -23.46 -2.61
N GLY A 66 0.53 -22.83 -3.75
CA GLY A 66 1.88 -22.72 -4.31
C GLY A 66 2.81 -21.88 -3.43
N CYS A 67 2.33 -20.77 -2.91
CA CYS A 67 3.09 -19.93 -2.00
C CYS A 67 3.38 -20.65 -0.66
N TYR A 68 2.37 -21.30 -0.06
CA TYR A 68 2.55 -22.08 1.16
C TYR A 68 3.52 -23.25 0.94
N LYS A 69 3.37 -23.99 -0.17
CA LYS A 69 4.29 -25.07 -0.51
C LYS A 69 5.73 -24.56 -0.64
N SER A 70 5.94 -23.45 -1.33
CA SER A 70 7.28 -22.81 -1.46
C SER A 70 7.88 -22.50 -0.08
N LEU A 71 7.06 -21.99 0.85
CA LEU A 71 7.49 -21.75 2.22
C LEU A 71 7.82 -23.05 2.96
N ALA A 72 6.98 -24.07 2.86
CA ALA A 72 7.20 -25.37 3.52
C ALA A 72 8.46 -26.06 3.01
N ASP A 73 8.72 -25.99 1.70
CA ASP A 73 9.95 -26.49 1.07
C ASP A 73 11.19 -25.73 1.60
N ASP A 74 11.11 -24.40 1.77
CA ASP A 74 12.20 -23.59 2.33
C ASP A 74 12.49 -23.94 3.81
N VAL A 75 11.44 -24.18 4.61
CA VAL A 75 11.56 -24.67 5.99
C VAL A 75 12.26 -26.03 6.03
N GLU A 76 11.81 -26.97 5.20
CA GLU A 76 12.42 -28.30 5.16
C GLU A 76 13.88 -28.25 4.70
N ALA A 77 14.20 -27.44 3.69
CA ALA A 77 15.57 -27.28 3.19
C ALA A 77 16.52 -26.64 4.22
N LYS A 78 16.06 -25.63 4.98
CA LYS A 78 16.88 -24.91 5.96
C LYS A 78 17.04 -25.63 7.30
N TYR A 79 15.97 -26.29 7.75
CA TYR A 79 15.89 -26.81 9.13
C TYR A 79 15.72 -28.32 9.19
N GLY A 80 15.40 -29.01 8.09
CA GLY A 80 15.10 -30.43 8.05
C GLY A 80 13.80 -30.80 8.80
N GLU A 81 12.87 -29.83 8.95
CA GLU A 81 11.62 -30.00 9.69
C GLU A 81 10.42 -29.77 8.78
N LYS A 82 9.32 -30.47 9.05
CA LYS A 82 8.03 -30.23 8.40
C LYS A 82 7.22 -29.23 9.20
N LEU A 83 6.55 -28.33 8.50
CA LEU A 83 5.65 -27.35 9.12
C LEU A 83 4.30 -28.01 9.41
N THR A 84 4.11 -28.48 10.66
CA THR A 84 2.90 -29.21 11.07
C THR A 84 1.92 -28.36 11.86
N THR A 85 2.39 -27.27 12.48
CA THR A 85 1.56 -26.32 13.21
C THR A 85 2.25 -24.96 13.27
N LEU A 86 1.49 -23.91 13.62
CA LEU A 86 1.92 -22.52 13.70
C LEU A 86 1.45 -21.89 15.00
N GLY A 87 2.17 -20.88 15.45
CA GLY A 87 1.78 -20.08 16.61
C GLY A 87 0.59 -19.19 16.33
N ALA A 88 0.57 -18.58 15.16
CA ALA A 88 -0.54 -17.79 14.60
C ALA A 88 -0.37 -17.66 13.09
N LEU A 89 -1.43 -17.24 12.42
CA LEU A 89 -1.50 -17.08 10.97
C LEU A 89 -2.31 -15.82 10.60
N GLY A 90 -1.85 -15.08 9.61
CA GLY A 90 -2.58 -13.95 9.05
C GLY A 90 -2.45 -13.83 7.54
N PHE A 91 -3.45 -13.18 6.93
CA PHE A 91 -3.52 -12.93 5.50
C PHE A 91 -3.70 -11.44 5.23
N SER A 92 -2.93 -10.93 4.27
CA SER A 92 -3.21 -9.64 3.66
C SER A 92 -3.34 -9.78 2.14
N GLY A 93 -3.92 -8.77 1.54
CA GLY A 93 -4.04 -8.71 0.10
C GLY A 93 -4.14 -7.29 -0.42
N MET A 94 -4.06 -7.16 -1.73
CA MET A 94 -4.37 -5.89 -2.38
C MET A 94 -5.75 -5.42 -1.93
N MET A 95 -5.82 -4.19 -1.45
CA MET A 95 -7.04 -3.59 -0.93
C MET A 95 -8.12 -3.45 -2.01
N HIS A 96 -9.33 -3.16 -1.54
CA HIS A 96 -10.50 -2.89 -2.38
C HIS A 96 -11.00 -4.14 -3.14
N GLY A 97 -11.68 -3.89 -4.25
CA GLY A 97 -12.22 -4.97 -5.07
C GLY A 97 -13.64 -5.35 -4.71
N TYR A 98 -14.24 -6.20 -5.55
CA TYR A 98 -15.65 -6.55 -5.45
C TYR A 98 -15.82 -8.05 -5.63
N MET A 99 -16.18 -8.73 -4.56
CA MET A 99 -16.44 -10.18 -4.51
C MET A 99 -17.80 -10.43 -3.82
N PRO A 100 -18.92 -10.36 -4.54
CA PRO A 100 -20.25 -10.66 -4.01
C PRO A 100 -20.54 -12.16 -4.10
N PHE A 101 -21.12 -12.71 -3.02
CA PHE A 101 -21.48 -14.12 -2.90
C PHE A 101 -22.97 -14.27 -2.58
N ASN A 102 -23.59 -15.33 -3.10
CA ASN A 102 -24.94 -15.73 -2.73
C ASN A 102 -24.98 -16.45 -1.35
N ALA A 103 -26.16 -16.88 -0.93
CA ALA A 103 -26.37 -17.58 0.34
C ALA A 103 -25.63 -18.95 0.39
N GLU A 104 -25.42 -19.58 -0.75
CA GLU A 104 -24.70 -20.84 -0.91
C GLU A 104 -23.16 -20.64 -0.89
N GLY A 105 -22.69 -19.38 -0.91
CA GLY A 105 -21.28 -19.00 -0.91
C GLY A 105 -20.61 -19.15 -2.29
N GLU A 106 -21.39 -19.04 -3.36
CA GLU A 106 -20.93 -18.99 -4.73
C GLU A 106 -20.69 -17.53 -5.15
N LEU A 107 -19.57 -17.27 -5.85
CA LEU A 107 -19.25 -15.96 -6.40
C LEU A 107 -20.20 -15.61 -7.55
N LEU A 108 -20.94 -14.54 -7.42
CA LEU A 108 -22.02 -14.15 -8.33
C LEU A 108 -21.53 -13.55 -9.66
N VAL A 109 -20.40 -12.84 -9.63
CA VAL A 109 -19.74 -12.24 -10.81
C VAL A 109 -18.23 -12.40 -10.69
N PRO A 110 -17.45 -12.31 -11.77
CA PRO A 110 -16.00 -12.33 -11.68
C PRO A 110 -15.46 -11.29 -10.69
N PHE A 111 -14.44 -11.66 -9.92
CA PHE A 111 -13.78 -10.75 -9.01
C PHE A 111 -13.30 -9.48 -9.76
N ARG A 112 -13.78 -8.30 -9.37
CA ARG A 112 -13.35 -7.02 -9.90
C ARG A 112 -12.25 -6.48 -8.99
N THR A 113 -11.01 -6.45 -9.47
CA THR A 113 -9.85 -5.97 -8.70
C THR A 113 -9.83 -4.44 -8.62
N TRP A 114 -8.94 -3.88 -7.80
CA TRP A 114 -8.69 -2.45 -7.65
C TRP A 114 -8.34 -1.72 -8.96
N ARG A 115 -7.90 -2.45 -9.99
CA ARG A 115 -7.55 -1.90 -11.32
C ARG A 115 -8.76 -1.50 -12.15
N ASN A 116 -9.95 -1.93 -11.76
CA ASN A 116 -11.18 -1.57 -12.47
C ASN A 116 -11.66 -0.18 -12.05
N THR A 117 -11.79 0.70 -13.02
CA THR A 117 -12.19 2.11 -12.84
C THR A 117 -13.52 2.43 -13.54
N MET A 118 -14.42 1.45 -13.66
CA MET A 118 -15.72 1.56 -14.32
C MET A 118 -16.82 2.18 -13.46
N THR A 119 -16.49 2.80 -12.33
CA THR A 119 -17.43 3.19 -11.27
C THR A 119 -17.57 4.70 -11.10
N GLU A 120 -17.21 5.48 -12.11
CA GLU A 120 -17.21 6.95 -12.06
C GLU A 120 -18.59 7.52 -11.72
N GLU A 121 -19.67 6.96 -12.32
CA GLU A 121 -21.04 7.42 -12.04
C GLU A 121 -21.44 7.18 -10.59
N ALA A 122 -21.10 6.01 -10.06
CA ALA A 122 -21.35 5.66 -8.66
C ALA A 122 -20.63 6.63 -7.71
N CYS A 123 -19.34 6.90 -7.97
CA CYS A 123 -18.56 7.82 -7.14
C CYS A 123 -19.16 9.23 -7.14
N LYS A 124 -19.48 9.77 -8.31
CA LYS A 124 -20.13 11.11 -8.43
C LYS A 124 -21.43 11.23 -7.66
N LYS A 125 -22.16 10.14 -7.49
CA LYS A 125 -23.41 10.10 -6.70
C LYS A 125 -23.17 9.88 -5.22
N LEU A 126 -22.22 9.01 -4.83
CA LEU A 126 -21.95 8.67 -3.44
C LEU A 126 -21.23 9.79 -2.67
N ILE A 127 -20.24 10.45 -3.29
CA ILE A 127 -19.45 11.52 -2.64
C ILE A 127 -20.34 12.61 -2.02
N PRO A 128 -21.31 13.22 -2.72
CA PRO A 128 -22.15 14.23 -2.12
C PRO A 128 -23.15 13.67 -1.08
N VAL A 129 -23.58 12.41 -1.20
CA VAL A 129 -24.47 11.76 -0.24
C VAL A 129 -23.77 11.53 1.09
N PHE A 130 -22.56 10.98 1.04
CA PHE A 130 -21.77 10.67 2.24
C PHE A 130 -21.01 11.89 2.79
N ASN A 131 -20.80 12.92 1.97
CA ASN A 131 -19.83 13.97 2.24
C ASN A 131 -18.45 13.38 2.58
N PHE A 132 -18.02 12.40 1.78
CA PHE A 132 -16.80 11.61 1.95
C PHE A 132 -16.26 11.20 0.58
N ASN A 133 -14.93 11.22 0.37
CA ASN A 133 -14.34 10.78 -0.89
C ASN A 133 -14.51 9.26 -1.06
N ILE A 134 -15.07 8.85 -2.19
CA ILE A 134 -15.23 7.44 -2.59
C ILE A 134 -14.46 7.23 -3.90
N PRO A 135 -13.23 6.74 -3.84
CA PRO A 135 -12.45 6.42 -5.04
C PRO A 135 -13.07 5.30 -5.89
N GLN A 136 -12.86 5.37 -7.20
CA GLN A 136 -13.47 4.42 -8.14
C GLN A 136 -13.12 2.94 -7.87
N ARG A 137 -11.97 2.66 -7.26
CA ARG A 137 -11.51 1.30 -6.92
C ARG A 137 -12.17 0.70 -5.68
N TRP A 138 -12.89 1.51 -4.88
CA TRP A 138 -13.50 1.05 -3.64
C TRP A 138 -14.64 0.06 -3.87
N SER A 139 -14.77 -0.89 -2.95
CA SER A 139 -15.77 -1.97 -3.05
C SER A 139 -17.20 -1.43 -3.14
N ILE A 140 -17.55 -0.40 -2.35
CA ILE A 140 -18.87 0.21 -2.37
C ILE A 140 -19.18 0.92 -3.70
N ALA A 141 -18.16 1.49 -4.35
CA ALA A 141 -18.33 2.09 -5.67
C ALA A 141 -18.73 1.04 -6.71
N HIS A 142 -18.12 -0.14 -6.66
CA HIS A 142 -18.47 -1.26 -7.53
C HIS A 142 -19.88 -1.80 -7.26
N LEU A 143 -20.26 -1.94 -5.99
CA LEU A 143 -21.61 -2.37 -5.63
C LEU A 143 -22.65 -1.36 -6.14
N TYR A 144 -22.44 -0.06 -5.88
CA TYR A 144 -23.39 0.95 -6.32
C TYR A 144 -23.44 1.10 -7.83
N GLN A 145 -22.31 0.94 -8.53
CA GLN A 145 -22.31 0.91 -9.99
C GLN A 145 -23.10 -0.28 -10.54
N ALA A 146 -22.99 -1.46 -9.91
CA ALA A 146 -23.79 -2.62 -10.29
C ALA A 146 -25.29 -2.37 -10.11
N ILE A 147 -25.69 -1.67 -9.05
CA ILE A 147 -27.07 -1.22 -8.82
C ILE A 147 -27.53 -0.26 -9.94
N LEU A 148 -26.73 0.77 -10.23
CA LEU A 148 -27.05 1.77 -11.26
C LEU A 148 -27.15 1.14 -12.66
N SER A 149 -26.33 0.14 -12.94
CA SER A 149 -26.32 -0.58 -14.20
C SER A 149 -27.40 -1.66 -14.30
N GLY A 150 -28.16 -1.90 -13.23
CA GLY A 150 -29.22 -2.91 -13.19
C GLY A 150 -28.70 -4.35 -13.31
N GLU A 151 -27.52 -4.64 -12.78
CA GLU A 151 -26.92 -5.96 -12.81
C GLU A 151 -27.76 -6.96 -11.97
N GLU A 152 -28.21 -8.05 -12.59
CA GLU A 152 -29.17 -8.98 -11.97
C GLU A 152 -28.71 -9.64 -10.68
N HIS A 153 -27.40 -9.86 -10.54
CA HIS A 153 -26.79 -10.53 -9.38
C HIS A 153 -26.98 -9.76 -8.06
N VAL A 154 -27.22 -8.44 -8.12
CA VAL A 154 -27.27 -7.57 -6.93
C VAL A 154 -28.36 -8.01 -5.94
N LYS A 155 -29.49 -8.50 -6.43
CA LYS A 155 -30.61 -8.99 -5.60
C LYS A 155 -30.29 -10.26 -4.80
N ASP A 156 -29.32 -11.05 -5.29
CA ASP A 156 -28.94 -12.36 -4.73
C ASP A 156 -27.71 -12.27 -3.79
N ILE A 157 -27.21 -11.06 -3.53
CA ILE A 157 -26.03 -10.87 -2.64
C ILE A 157 -26.44 -11.18 -1.20
N ALA A 158 -25.76 -12.16 -0.60
CA ALA A 158 -25.88 -12.52 0.80
C ALA A 158 -24.60 -12.22 1.60
N PHE A 159 -23.48 -12.03 0.92
CA PHE A 159 -22.19 -11.65 1.50
C PHE A 159 -21.32 -10.95 0.46
N PHE A 160 -20.59 -9.93 0.89
CA PHE A 160 -19.77 -9.10 0.04
C PHE A 160 -18.44 -8.80 0.74
N THR A 161 -17.31 -9.10 0.10
CA THR A 161 -16.00 -8.99 0.73
C THR A 161 -14.90 -8.67 -0.28
N THR A 162 -13.66 -8.61 0.20
CA THR A 162 -12.43 -8.43 -0.55
C THR A 162 -11.65 -9.74 -0.67
N LEU A 163 -10.50 -9.71 -1.37
CA LEU A 163 -9.65 -10.88 -1.54
C LEU A 163 -9.14 -11.44 -0.20
N ALA A 164 -8.63 -10.57 0.69
CA ALA A 164 -8.12 -11.00 1.99
C ALA A 164 -9.25 -11.61 2.85
N GLY A 165 -10.43 -10.98 2.85
CA GLY A 165 -11.60 -11.50 3.55
C GLY A 165 -12.10 -12.82 2.98
N TYR A 166 -12.10 -13.00 1.65
CA TYR A 166 -12.45 -14.26 1.01
C TYR A 166 -11.53 -15.42 1.44
N ILE A 167 -10.22 -15.19 1.41
CA ILE A 167 -9.23 -16.20 1.80
C ILE A 167 -9.42 -16.57 3.27
N HIS A 168 -9.52 -15.56 4.13
CA HIS A 168 -9.72 -15.76 5.56
C HIS A 168 -11.00 -16.57 5.84
N TRP A 169 -12.12 -16.19 5.21
CA TRP A 169 -13.38 -16.92 5.35
C TRP A 169 -13.27 -18.38 4.91
N LYS A 170 -12.61 -18.68 3.78
CA LYS A 170 -12.44 -20.06 3.31
C LYS A 170 -11.56 -20.91 4.22
N LEU A 171 -10.68 -20.30 4.99
CA LEU A 171 -9.75 -21.00 5.88
C LEU A 171 -10.27 -21.12 7.32
N SER A 172 -11.01 -20.12 7.80
CA SER A 172 -11.51 -20.05 9.18
C SER A 172 -13.01 -20.32 9.33
N GLY A 173 -13.78 -20.12 8.27
CA GLY A 173 -15.25 -20.06 8.32
C GLY A 173 -15.80 -18.71 8.77
N GLU A 174 -14.97 -17.79 9.25
CA GLU A 174 -15.38 -16.49 9.79
C GLU A 174 -15.45 -15.42 8.70
N LYS A 175 -16.56 -14.70 8.63
CA LYS A 175 -16.81 -13.59 7.68
C LYS A 175 -16.42 -12.25 8.32
N VAL A 176 -15.13 -12.00 8.42
CA VAL A 176 -14.56 -10.84 9.12
C VAL A 176 -13.52 -10.13 8.26
N LEU A 177 -13.25 -8.85 8.56
CA LEU A 177 -12.13 -8.08 8.03
C LEU A 177 -11.41 -7.33 9.16
N GLY A 178 -10.13 -7.11 9.02
CA GLY A 178 -9.41 -6.11 9.76
C GLY A 178 -9.90 -4.70 9.36
N ILE A 179 -9.89 -3.79 10.31
CA ILE A 179 -10.44 -2.45 10.12
C ILE A 179 -9.68 -1.68 9.01
N GLY A 180 -8.38 -1.93 8.83
CA GLY A 180 -7.60 -1.33 7.76
C GLY A 180 -8.07 -1.75 6.38
N GLU A 181 -8.39 -3.03 6.18
CA GLU A 181 -8.96 -3.54 4.93
C GLU A 181 -10.42 -3.11 4.75
N ALA A 182 -11.21 -3.15 5.82
CA ALA A 182 -12.61 -2.71 5.81
C ALA A 182 -12.75 -1.24 5.38
N ALA A 183 -11.81 -0.39 5.78
CA ALA A 183 -11.75 1.02 5.39
C ALA A 183 -11.64 1.23 3.86
N GLY A 184 -11.15 0.24 3.12
CA GLY A 184 -11.13 0.24 1.65
C GLY A 184 -12.39 -0.29 0.99
N MET A 185 -13.32 -0.85 1.77
CA MET A 185 -14.64 -1.27 1.28
C MET A 185 -15.68 -0.17 1.43
N PHE A 186 -15.76 0.40 2.63
CA PHE A 186 -16.76 1.39 3.04
C PHE A 186 -16.18 2.29 4.14
N PRO A 187 -16.64 3.55 4.28
CA PRO A 187 -16.14 4.46 5.31
C PRO A 187 -16.24 3.91 6.73
N ILE A 188 -15.18 4.12 7.50
CA ILE A 188 -15.06 3.72 8.91
C ILE A 188 -15.30 4.93 9.82
N ASP A 189 -16.06 4.72 10.90
CA ASP A 189 -16.08 5.60 12.05
C ASP A 189 -15.06 5.10 13.09
N SER A 190 -13.92 5.76 13.16
CA SER A 190 -12.82 5.42 14.10
C SER A 190 -13.21 5.59 15.58
N THR A 191 -14.34 6.22 15.90
CA THR A 191 -14.79 6.38 17.29
C THR A 191 -15.49 5.12 17.82
N ILE A 192 -16.12 4.36 16.93
CA ILE A 192 -16.79 3.10 17.25
C ILE A 192 -16.06 1.88 16.70
N MET A 193 -14.97 2.10 15.93
CA MET A 193 -14.16 1.04 15.31
C MET A 193 -14.96 0.10 14.41
N ASP A 194 -15.92 0.65 13.64
CA ASP A 194 -16.78 -0.09 12.72
C ASP A 194 -17.17 0.82 11.54
N PHE A 195 -17.88 0.29 10.58
CA PHE A 195 -18.45 1.06 9.48
C PHE A 195 -19.32 2.23 9.97
N ASP A 196 -19.25 3.36 9.27
CA ASP A 196 -20.03 4.55 9.61
C ASP A 196 -21.54 4.29 9.45
N GLN A 197 -22.27 4.24 10.57
CA GLN A 197 -23.68 3.88 10.59
C GLN A 197 -24.55 4.88 9.82
N LYS A 198 -24.24 6.17 9.88
CA LYS A 198 -24.98 7.17 9.13
C LYS A 198 -24.86 6.96 7.63
N MET A 199 -23.66 6.63 7.15
CA MET A 199 -23.43 6.38 5.73
C MET A 199 -24.06 5.04 5.29
N LEU A 200 -24.07 4.02 6.17
CA LEU A 200 -24.82 2.78 5.91
C LEU A 200 -26.31 3.07 5.68
N ASP A 201 -26.93 3.84 6.58
CA ASP A 201 -28.36 4.21 6.46
C ASP A 201 -28.61 5.04 5.18
N GLN A 202 -27.70 5.98 4.86
CA GLN A 202 -27.77 6.77 3.62
C GLN A 202 -27.67 5.89 2.36
N PHE A 203 -26.82 4.85 2.39
CA PHE A 203 -26.70 3.93 1.26
C PHE A 203 -27.96 3.09 1.09
N ASP A 204 -28.54 2.59 2.19
CA ASP A 204 -29.77 1.82 2.17
C ASP A 204 -30.96 2.59 1.59
N ASP A 205 -30.96 3.92 1.70
CA ASP A 205 -31.98 4.79 1.09
C ASP A 205 -31.82 4.93 -0.44
N LEU A 206 -30.68 4.51 -1.01
CA LEU A 206 -30.40 4.61 -2.45
C LEU A 206 -30.93 3.42 -3.27
N HIS A 207 -31.45 2.37 -2.63
CA HIS A 207 -31.93 1.17 -3.30
C HIS A 207 -33.18 0.58 -2.65
N HIS A 208 -33.78 -0.44 -3.28
CA HIS A 208 -35.02 -1.07 -2.82
C HIS A 208 -34.88 -2.60 -2.72
N PHE A 209 -33.67 -3.11 -2.51
CA PHE A 209 -33.44 -4.54 -2.28
C PHE A 209 -33.85 -4.94 -0.86
N ASP A 210 -34.14 -6.22 -0.66
CA ASP A 210 -34.57 -6.75 0.65
C ASP A 210 -33.44 -6.81 1.68
N TRP A 211 -32.18 -6.81 1.22
CA TRP A 211 -31.01 -6.77 2.09
C TRP A 211 -30.63 -5.33 2.49
N LYS A 212 -30.07 -5.20 3.67
CA LYS A 212 -29.40 -3.97 4.12
C LYS A 212 -27.88 -4.10 3.95
N LEU A 213 -27.21 -3.00 3.65
CA LEU A 213 -25.75 -3.04 3.41
C LEU A 213 -25.01 -3.69 4.58
N ARG A 214 -25.38 -3.35 5.82
CA ARG A 214 -24.77 -3.92 7.03
C ARG A 214 -24.86 -5.45 7.09
N ASP A 215 -25.94 -6.04 6.60
CA ASP A 215 -26.20 -7.49 6.67
C ASP A 215 -25.32 -8.29 5.70
N ILE A 216 -24.89 -7.67 4.61
CA ILE A 216 -24.03 -8.31 3.58
C ILE A 216 -22.53 -7.99 3.76
N LEU A 217 -22.18 -7.01 4.58
CA LEU A 217 -20.79 -6.66 4.88
C LEU A 217 -20.17 -7.60 5.93
N PRO A 218 -18.84 -7.80 5.91
CA PRO A 218 -18.15 -8.54 6.96
C PRO A 218 -18.19 -7.80 8.31
N LYS A 219 -17.99 -8.55 9.40
CA LYS A 219 -17.72 -7.98 10.71
C LYS A 219 -16.33 -7.33 10.72
N VAL A 220 -16.24 -6.12 11.26
CA VAL A 220 -14.96 -5.42 11.43
C VAL A 220 -14.28 -5.84 12.74
N LEU A 221 -12.98 -6.07 12.67
CA LEU A 221 -12.13 -6.38 13.83
C LEU A 221 -10.90 -5.47 13.81
N VAL A 222 -10.38 -5.12 14.98
CA VAL A 222 -9.14 -4.34 15.09
C VAL A 222 -7.93 -5.25 15.33
N ALA A 223 -6.74 -4.76 15.02
CA ALA A 223 -5.49 -5.48 15.28
C ALA A 223 -5.41 -5.95 16.75
N GLY A 224 -4.99 -7.19 16.94
CA GLY A 224 -4.91 -7.82 18.26
C GLY A 224 -6.19 -8.52 18.71
N GLU A 225 -7.29 -8.45 17.97
CA GLU A 225 -8.45 -9.30 18.18
C GLU A 225 -8.28 -10.67 17.50
N SER A 226 -8.97 -11.68 18.01
CA SER A 226 -9.00 -13.01 17.37
C SER A 226 -10.04 -13.02 16.24
N ALA A 227 -9.64 -13.54 15.10
CA ALA A 227 -10.51 -13.75 13.94
C ALA A 227 -10.82 -15.25 13.70
N GLY A 228 -10.79 -16.06 14.74
CA GLY A 228 -11.06 -17.49 14.67
C GLY A 228 -9.79 -18.33 14.58
N VAL A 229 -9.96 -19.54 14.07
CA VAL A 229 -8.88 -20.53 13.93
C VAL A 229 -8.93 -21.22 12.57
N LEU A 230 -7.80 -21.70 12.12
CA LEU A 230 -7.71 -22.53 10.92
C LEU A 230 -8.53 -23.79 11.10
N THR A 231 -9.56 -24.01 10.28
CA THR A 231 -10.41 -25.20 10.32
C THR A 231 -9.72 -26.41 9.70
N ALA A 232 -10.30 -27.59 9.81
CA ALA A 232 -9.77 -28.81 9.17
C ALA A 232 -9.82 -28.70 7.64
N GLU A 233 -10.91 -28.14 7.10
CA GLU A 233 -11.07 -27.85 5.68
C GLU A 233 -10.08 -26.77 5.23
N GLY A 234 -9.91 -25.72 6.05
CA GLY A 234 -8.95 -24.64 5.78
C GLY A 234 -7.51 -25.14 5.77
N ALA A 235 -7.12 -25.98 6.72
CA ALA A 235 -5.80 -26.58 6.76
C ALA A 235 -5.52 -27.42 5.50
N LYS A 236 -6.49 -28.22 5.06
CA LYS A 236 -6.39 -29.01 3.84
C LYS A 236 -6.41 -28.16 2.56
N LEU A 237 -7.13 -27.02 2.59
CA LEU A 237 -7.13 -26.05 1.47
C LEU A 237 -5.75 -25.37 1.36
N LEU A 238 -5.14 -24.97 2.47
CA LEU A 238 -3.84 -24.31 2.51
C LEU A 238 -2.71 -25.29 2.19
N ASP A 239 -2.73 -26.46 2.85
CA ASP A 239 -1.73 -27.52 2.71
C ASP A 239 -2.38 -28.85 2.24
N PRO A 240 -2.45 -29.09 0.91
CA PRO A 240 -3.00 -30.35 0.38
C PRO A 240 -2.23 -31.60 0.77
N THR A 241 -1.00 -31.49 1.28
CA THR A 241 -0.23 -32.64 1.79
C THR A 241 -0.80 -33.20 3.09
N GLY A 242 -1.58 -32.37 3.81
CA GLY A 242 -2.17 -32.72 5.11
C GLY A 242 -1.17 -32.68 6.27
N SER A 243 0.02 -32.10 6.08
CA SER A 243 1.01 -31.93 7.14
C SER A 243 0.56 -30.90 8.17
N LEU A 244 0.03 -29.76 7.71
CA LEU A 244 -0.46 -28.69 8.57
C LEU A 244 -1.76 -29.08 9.28
N GLN A 245 -1.75 -29.00 10.60
CA GLN A 245 -2.90 -29.35 11.43
C GLN A 245 -3.83 -28.15 11.67
N PRO A 246 -5.13 -28.38 11.85
CA PRO A 246 -6.09 -27.33 12.20
C PRO A 246 -5.86 -26.78 13.61
N GLY A 247 -6.57 -25.68 13.95
CA GLY A 247 -6.55 -25.05 15.26
C GLY A 247 -5.53 -23.93 15.42
N VAL A 248 -4.81 -23.56 14.35
CA VAL A 248 -3.90 -22.39 14.35
C VAL A 248 -4.72 -21.11 14.53
N PRO A 249 -4.43 -20.26 15.54
CA PRO A 249 -5.10 -18.98 15.72
C PRO A 249 -4.89 -18.06 14.51
N MET A 250 -5.95 -17.36 14.09
CA MET A 250 -5.91 -16.45 12.97
C MET A 250 -6.24 -15.02 13.42
N CYS A 251 -5.42 -14.06 13.00
CA CYS A 251 -5.67 -12.64 13.21
C CYS A 251 -6.58 -12.07 12.11
N PRO A 252 -7.17 -10.87 12.30
CA PRO A 252 -7.98 -10.22 11.28
C PRO A 252 -7.22 -10.06 9.96
N PRO A 253 -7.83 -10.41 8.82
CA PRO A 253 -7.20 -10.22 7.51
C PRO A 253 -7.14 -8.74 7.16
N GLU A 254 -5.99 -8.28 6.65
CA GLU A 254 -5.72 -6.86 6.41
C GLU A 254 -5.40 -6.54 4.95
N GLY A 255 -5.40 -5.25 4.62
CA GLY A 255 -4.93 -4.74 3.34
C GLY A 255 -3.41 -4.54 3.31
N ASP A 256 -2.85 -4.57 2.10
CA ASP A 256 -1.43 -4.35 1.85
C ASP A 256 -0.93 -2.97 2.35
N ALA A 257 -1.78 -1.94 2.30
CA ALA A 257 -1.47 -0.62 2.85
C ALA A 257 -1.27 -0.67 4.38
N GLY A 258 -2.19 -1.29 5.13
CA GLY A 258 -2.12 -1.43 6.58
C GLY A 258 -0.91 -2.26 7.03
N THR A 259 -0.66 -3.39 6.39
CA THR A 259 0.51 -4.22 6.69
C THR A 259 1.82 -3.55 6.31
N GLY A 260 1.83 -2.74 5.24
CA GLY A 260 2.96 -1.87 4.89
C GLY A 260 3.27 -0.83 5.97
N MET A 261 2.24 -0.23 6.59
CA MET A 261 2.42 0.70 7.72
C MET A 261 2.99 -0.01 8.95
N VAL A 262 2.57 -1.24 9.23
CA VAL A 262 3.15 -2.07 10.31
C VAL A 262 4.62 -2.38 10.01
N ALA A 263 4.92 -2.80 8.79
CA ALA A 263 6.27 -3.14 8.36
C ALA A 263 7.26 -1.95 8.37
N THR A 264 6.74 -0.73 8.40
CA THR A 264 7.54 0.51 8.43
C THR A 264 7.42 1.28 9.75
N ASN A 265 6.80 0.70 10.78
CA ASN A 265 6.57 1.37 12.08
C ASN A 265 5.88 2.74 11.95
N SER A 266 4.88 2.84 11.08
CA SER A 266 4.21 4.11 10.76
C SER A 266 2.72 4.11 11.11
N VAL A 267 2.35 3.48 12.23
CA VAL A 267 0.95 3.39 12.71
C VAL A 267 0.63 4.40 13.82
N ALA A 268 1.62 5.11 14.34
CA ALA A 268 1.41 6.12 15.37
C ALA A 268 0.84 7.40 14.77
N VAL A 269 0.00 8.09 15.54
CA VAL A 269 -0.54 9.42 15.16
C VAL A 269 0.59 10.39 14.84
N ARG A 270 0.41 11.21 13.81
CA ARG A 270 1.37 12.20 13.29
C ARG A 270 2.63 11.60 12.65
N THR A 271 2.63 10.28 12.45
CA THR A 271 3.66 9.61 11.64
C THR A 271 3.06 9.08 10.35
N GLY A 272 3.90 8.61 9.47
CA GLY A 272 3.45 8.01 8.22
C GLY A 272 4.59 7.36 7.46
N ASN A 273 4.28 6.86 6.28
CA ASN A 273 5.29 6.34 5.37
C ASN A 273 5.17 6.95 3.97
N VAL A 274 6.27 6.91 3.24
CA VAL A 274 6.32 7.24 1.81
C VAL A 274 6.92 6.06 1.08
N SER A 275 6.14 5.48 0.18
CA SER A 275 6.60 4.46 -0.76
C SER A 275 6.89 5.12 -2.10
N ALA A 276 8.17 5.12 -2.52
CA ALA A 276 8.61 5.78 -3.74
C ALA A 276 9.31 4.79 -4.69
N GLY A 277 8.59 4.38 -5.71
CA GLY A 277 9.00 3.47 -6.77
C GLY A 277 8.60 4.01 -8.14
N THR A 278 7.96 3.21 -8.98
CA THR A 278 7.37 3.63 -10.26
C THR A 278 6.30 4.70 -10.03
N SER A 279 5.41 4.48 -9.08
CA SER A 279 4.49 5.43 -8.49
C SER A 279 5.00 5.89 -7.12
N ILE A 280 4.35 6.88 -6.53
CA ILE A 280 4.65 7.35 -5.19
C ILE A 280 3.36 7.58 -4.41
N PHE A 281 3.36 7.17 -3.14
CA PHE A 281 2.29 7.52 -2.23
C PHE A 281 2.81 7.82 -0.83
N ALA A 282 2.10 8.66 -0.13
CA ALA A 282 2.30 8.93 1.30
C ALA A 282 1.04 8.55 2.07
N MET A 283 1.22 7.93 3.22
CA MET A 283 0.15 7.62 4.17
C MET A 283 0.48 8.31 5.48
N VAL A 284 -0.42 9.12 5.99
CA VAL A 284 -0.23 9.91 7.22
C VAL A 284 -1.33 9.57 8.21
N VAL A 285 -0.96 9.16 9.42
CA VAL A 285 -1.91 8.89 10.51
C VAL A 285 -2.35 10.20 11.15
N LEU A 286 -3.65 10.46 11.08
CA LEU A 286 -4.26 11.70 11.51
C LEU A 286 -4.65 11.67 13.00
N GLU A 287 -4.60 12.84 13.66
CA GLU A 287 -5.14 13.02 15.02
C GLU A 287 -6.67 13.04 15.04
N LYS A 288 -7.28 13.45 13.93
CA LYS A 288 -8.74 13.56 13.74
C LYS A 288 -9.08 13.45 12.26
N ALA A 289 -10.35 13.14 11.98
CA ALA A 289 -10.86 13.14 10.60
C ALA A 289 -10.68 14.52 9.93
N MET A 290 -10.53 14.52 8.60
CA MET A 290 -10.46 15.74 7.81
C MET A 290 -11.74 16.56 7.93
N GLN A 291 -11.63 17.88 7.78
CA GLN A 291 -12.76 18.81 7.90
C GLN A 291 -13.56 18.92 6.61
N LYS A 292 -12.91 18.71 5.46
CA LYS A 292 -13.48 18.82 4.13
C LYS A 292 -13.28 17.54 3.33
N VAL A 293 -14.10 17.37 2.32
CA VAL A 293 -13.90 16.33 1.30
C VAL A 293 -12.88 16.83 0.28
N HIS A 294 -11.84 16.05 0.06
CA HIS A 294 -10.84 16.27 -0.98
C HIS A 294 -10.79 15.00 -1.83
N GLU A 295 -11.12 15.12 -3.11
CA GLU A 295 -11.14 13.96 -4.03
C GLU A 295 -9.73 13.43 -4.33
N GLU A 296 -8.70 14.24 -4.06
CA GLU A 296 -7.28 13.88 -4.19
C GLU A 296 -6.76 13.03 -3.03
N ILE A 297 -7.52 12.93 -1.93
CA ILE A 297 -7.11 12.26 -0.69
C ILE A 297 -8.01 11.07 -0.42
N ASP A 298 -7.42 9.90 -0.33
CA ASP A 298 -8.14 8.70 0.11
C ASP A 298 -8.05 8.55 1.63
N MET A 299 -9.20 8.35 2.24
CA MET A 299 -9.28 8.13 3.69
C MET A 299 -9.43 6.65 3.98
N VAL A 300 -8.43 6.07 4.63
CA VAL A 300 -8.42 4.69 5.13
C VAL A 300 -8.11 4.68 6.62
N THR A 301 -7.80 3.53 7.20
CA THR A 301 -7.37 3.44 8.60
C THR A 301 -6.12 2.58 8.76
N THR A 302 -5.41 2.77 9.86
CA THR A 302 -4.41 1.82 10.34
C THR A 302 -5.10 0.53 10.80
N PRO A 303 -4.38 -0.61 10.96
CA PRO A 303 -4.95 -1.84 11.50
C PRO A 303 -5.53 -1.72 12.93
N ASN A 304 -5.19 -0.67 13.67
CA ASN A 304 -5.79 -0.34 14.97
C ASN A 304 -6.85 0.77 14.89
N GLY A 305 -7.32 1.13 13.69
CA GLY A 305 -8.49 1.97 13.47
C GLY A 305 -8.26 3.48 13.49
N MET A 306 -7.00 3.94 13.56
CA MET A 306 -6.70 5.38 13.45
C MET A 306 -6.89 5.87 12.02
N PRO A 307 -7.49 7.05 11.79
CA PRO A 307 -7.69 7.56 10.45
C PRO A 307 -6.37 7.86 9.75
N VAL A 308 -6.29 7.49 8.48
CA VAL A 308 -5.11 7.69 7.62
C VAL A 308 -5.52 8.42 6.37
N ALA A 309 -4.82 9.51 6.06
CA ALA A 309 -4.91 10.17 4.77
C ALA A 309 -3.85 9.62 3.83
N MET A 310 -4.26 9.16 2.65
CA MET A 310 -3.36 8.68 1.61
C MET A 310 -3.38 9.62 0.41
N VAL A 311 -2.19 10.09 0.04
CA VAL A 311 -1.94 10.82 -1.21
C VAL A 311 -1.23 9.87 -2.16
N HIS A 312 -1.82 9.60 -3.32
CA HIS A 312 -1.26 8.70 -4.32
C HIS A 312 -1.01 9.45 -5.64
N CYS A 313 0.20 9.27 -6.21
CA CYS A 313 0.60 9.80 -7.51
C CYS A 313 1.10 8.67 -8.40
N ASN A 314 0.69 8.68 -9.66
CA ASN A 314 1.00 7.63 -10.63
C ASN A 314 2.45 7.67 -11.10
N ASN A 315 3.12 8.82 -11.01
CA ASN A 315 4.43 9.06 -11.61
C ASN A 315 5.47 9.40 -10.54
N CYS A 316 6.61 8.67 -10.55
CA CYS A 316 7.75 8.95 -9.67
C CYS A 316 9.09 8.68 -10.39
N THR A 317 9.63 7.45 -10.31
CA THR A 317 11.01 7.18 -10.78
C THR A 317 11.11 6.72 -12.23
N SER A 318 10.02 6.53 -12.97
CA SER A 318 10.05 6.01 -14.34
C SER A 318 10.88 6.88 -15.28
N ASP A 319 10.72 8.20 -15.19
CA ASP A 319 11.49 9.14 -16.01
C ASP A 319 12.97 9.21 -15.60
N LEU A 320 13.26 9.16 -14.30
CA LEU A 320 14.63 9.02 -13.80
C LEU A 320 15.32 7.78 -14.39
N ASN A 321 14.61 6.65 -14.48
CA ASN A 321 15.14 5.43 -15.08
C ASN A 321 15.48 5.62 -16.57
N ALA A 322 14.62 6.34 -17.31
CA ALA A 322 14.86 6.63 -18.73
C ALA A 322 16.13 7.48 -18.92
N TRP A 323 16.31 8.52 -18.11
CA TRP A 323 17.50 9.37 -18.15
C TRP A 323 18.77 8.63 -17.73
N VAL A 324 18.73 7.82 -16.69
CA VAL A 324 19.88 6.98 -16.29
C VAL A 324 20.27 6.04 -17.41
N ASN A 325 19.33 5.41 -18.10
CA ASN A 325 19.62 4.57 -19.27
C ASN A 325 20.27 5.37 -20.40
N LEU A 326 19.74 6.57 -20.71
CA LEU A 326 20.31 7.44 -21.74
C LEU A 326 21.75 7.86 -21.41
N PHE A 327 22.04 8.21 -20.16
CA PHE A 327 23.42 8.52 -19.73
C PHE A 327 24.33 7.28 -19.79
N GLY A 328 23.80 6.08 -19.53
CA GLY A 328 24.50 4.82 -19.72
C GLY A 328 24.91 4.60 -21.19
N GLU A 329 23.98 4.77 -22.12
CA GLU A 329 24.25 4.71 -23.58
C GLU A 329 25.28 5.77 -24.00
N CYS A 330 25.22 6.97 -23.42
CA CYS A 330 26.19 8.02 -23.68
C CYS A 330 27.58 7.59 -23.24
N THR A 331 27.80 7.04 -22.05
CA THR A 331 29.09 6.56 -21.59
C THR A 331 29.63 5.39 -22.42
N GLU A 332 28.74 4.46 -22.80
CA GLU A 332 29.10 3.33 -23.67
C GLU A 332 29.55 3.81 -25.06
N SER A 333 28.96 4.88 -25.59
CA SER A 333 29.39 5.49 -26.88
C SER A 333 30.82 6.06 -26.84
N PHE A 334 31.34 6.38 -25.64
CA PHE A 334 32.72 6.75 -25.40
C PHE A 334 33.62 5.57 -25.00
N GLY A 335 33.09 4.33 -25.09
CA GLY A 335 33.84 3.11 -24.74
C GLY A 335 33.94 2.84 -23.24
N VAL A 336 33.17 3.55 -22.43
CA VAL A 336 33.14 3.39 -20.96
C VAL A 336 31.85 2.68 -20.55
N LYS A 337 31.95 1.44 -20.08
CA LYS A 337 30.82 0.69 -19.54
C LYS A 337 30.79 0.86 -18.03
N VAL A 338 29.70 1.43 -17.54
CA VAL A 338 29.45 1.65 -16.11
C VAL A 338 28.35 0.70 -15.64
N ASP A 339 28.49 0.10 -14.46
CA ASP A 339 27.41 -0.65 -13.82
C ASP A 339 26.20 0.25 -13.57
N LYS A 340 25.01 -0.28 -13.79
CA LYS A 340 23.78 0.51 -13.69
C LYS A 340 23.55 1.08 -12.29
N ASN A 341 23.83 0.32 -11.22
CA ASN A 341 23.65 0.81 -9.84
C ASN A 341 24.70 1.88 -9.50
N GLU A 342 25.92 1.72 -10.01
CA GLU A 342 26.96 2.73 -9.88
C GLU A 342 26.55 4.03 -10.58
N LEU A 343 26.01 3.93 -11.80
CA LEU A 343 25.52 5.08 -12.56
C LEU A 343 24.40 5.82 -11.83
N TYR A 344 23.42 5.10 -11.26
CA TYR A 344 22.42 5.70 -10.37
C TYR A 344 23.08 6.45 -9.22
N GLY A 345 24.00 5.82 -8.54
CA GLY A 345 24.71 6.42 -7.40
C GLY A 345 25.44 7.71 -7.78
N VAL A 346 26.13 7.72 -8.91
CA VAL A 346 26.87 8.90 -9.42
C VAL A 346 25.92 10.03 -9.77
N LEU A 347 24.90 9.76 -10.58
CA LEU A 347 23.94 10.77 -11.04
C LEU A 347 23.10 11.35 -9.91
N TYR A 348 22.66 10.52 -8.99
CA TYR A 348 21.86 10.96 -7.83
C TYR A 348 22.71 11.83 -6.88
N ARG A 349 23.92 11.42 -6.55
CA ARG A 349 24.82 12.27 -5.72
C ARG A 349 25.17 13.57 -6.43
N LYS A 350 25.35 13.55 -7.77
CA LYS A 350 25.60 14.76 -8.56
C LYS A 350 24.48 15.79 -8.41
N ALA A 351 23.23 15.36 -8.28
CA ALA A 351 22.10 16.26 -8.06
C ALA A 351 22.25 17.11 -6.79
N LEU A 352 22.91 16.61 -5.75
CA LEU A 352 23.13 17.37 -4.50
C LEU A 352 24.10 18.55 -4.64
N GLU A 353 24.89 18.59 -5.72
CA GLU A 353 25.78 19.71 -6.03
C GLU A 353 25.08 20.85 -6.80
N GLY A 354 23.84 20.62 -7.24
CA GLY A 354 23.05 21.62 -7.97
C GLY A 354 22.54 22.74 -7.07
N ALA A 355 22.11 23.83 -7.69
CA ALA A 355 21.42 24.92 -7.00
C ALA A 355 20.14 24.40 -6.30
N ALA A 356 19.84 24.94 -5.13
CA ALA A 356 18.71 24.47 -4.32
C ALA A 356 17.35 24.57 -5.05
N ASP A 357 17.20 25.50 -5.98
CA ASP A 357 16.05 25.73 -6.84
C ASP A 357 16.17 25.13 -8.25
N CYS A 358 17.16 24.27 -8.49
CA CYS A 358 17.49 23.68 -9.78
C CYS A 358 17.98 24.66 -10.87
N GLY A 359 18.36 25.91 -10.53
CA GLY A 359 19.00 26.86 -11.43
C GLY A 359 18.23 27.18 -12.70
N GLY A 360 16.89 27.28 -12.64
CA GLY A 360 16.01 27.58 -13.78
C GLY A 360 15.70 26.38 -14.68
N VAL A 361 15.93 25.14 -14.22
CA VAL A 361 15.55 23.90 -14.91
C VAL A 361 14.34 23.28 -14.23
N THR A 362 13.28 23.01 -15.01
CA THR A 362 12.05 22.34 -14.52
C THR A 362 11.81 21.07 -15.33
N ALA A 363 11.58 19.95 -14.67
CA ALA A 363 11.25 18.67 -15.29
C ALA A 363 9.84 18.24 -14.94
N TYR A 364 9.18 17.55 -15.87
CA TYR A 364 7.92 16.82 -15.69
C TYR A 364 8.15 15.35 -16.01
N ASN A 365 7.81 14.48 -15.08
CA ASN A 365 8.07 13.03 -15.14
C ASN A 365 6.84 12.20 -15.52
N TYR A 366 5.83 12.79 -16.14
CA TYR A 366 4.55 12.15 -16.38
C TYR A 366 4.59 11.17 -17.54
N PHE A 367 4.67 9.87 -17.22
CA PHE A 367 4.50 8.76 -18.18
C PHE A 367 3.02 8.37 -18.33
N SER A 368 2.20 8.67 -17.35
CA SER A 368 0.77 8.40 -17.32
C SER A 368 0.00 9.62 -16.82
N GLY A 369 -1.32 9.53 -16.85
CA GLY A 369 -2.19 10.53 -16.24
C GLY A 369 -1.87 10.73 -14.75
N GLU A 370 -2.17 11.94 -14.25
CA GLU A 370 -1.87 12.32 -12.87
C GLU A 370 -3.07 13.07 -12.26
N PRO A 371 -3.91 12.36 -11.48
CA PRO A 371 -5.14 12.94 -10.91
C PRO A 371 -4.89 14.18 -10.05
N ILE A 372 -3.82 14.20 -9.26
CA ILE A 372 -3.44 15.34 -8.39
C ILE A 372 -3.30 16.66 -9.18
N THR A 373 -2.87 16.58 -10.44
CA THR A 373 -2.70 17.75 -11.30
C THR A 373 -3.74 17.85 -12.42
N GLY A 374 -4.75 16.96 -12.40
CA GLY A 374 -5.86 16.95 -13.35
C GLY A 374 -5.42 16.65 -14.78
N LEU A 375 -4.55 15.65 -14.96
CA LEU A 375 -4.04 15.18 -16.25
C LEU A 375 -4.47 13.74 -16.50
N ASP A 376 -5.15 13.48 -17.63
CA ASP A 376 -5.59 12.12 -18.03
C ASP A 376 -4.48 11.30 -18.71
N ALA A 377 -3.43 11.97 -19.19
CA ALA A 377 -2.26 11.34 -19.81
C ALA A 377 -1.01 12.15 -19.45
N GLY A 378 0.17 11.58 -19.72
CA GLY A 378 1.44 12.25 -19.46
C GLY A 378 2.28 12.44 -20.72
N ARG A 379 3.20 13.40 -20.66
CA ARG A 379 4.24 13.62 -21.66
C ARG A 379 5.50 14.16 -20.98
N PRO A 380 6.49 13.30 -20.64
CA PRO A 380 7.71 13.75 -19.99
C PRO A 380 8.38 14.91 -20.71
N MET A 381 8.72 15.95 -19.99
CA MET A 381 9.19 17.20 -20.58
C MET A 381 10.25 17.88 -19.69
N VAL A 382 11.22 18.52 -20.31
CA VAL A 382 12.18 19.39 -19.62
C VAL A 382 12.08 20.80 -20.19
N VAL A 383 11.90 21.78 -19.31
CA VAL A 383 11.81 23.20 -19.65
C VAL A 383 12.90 23.95 -18.90
N ARG A 384 13.50 24.93 -19.53
CA ARG A 384 14.48 25.79 -18.90
C ARG A 384 14.36 27.22 -19.41
N THR A 385 14.74 28.18 -18.56
CA THR A 385 14.88 29.57 -18.99
C THR A 385 16.12 29.75 -19.86
N PRO A 386 16.17 30.79 -20.73
CA PRO A 386 17.36 31.04 -21.57
C PRO A 386 18.65 31.28 -20.79
N ASP A 387 18.52 31.78 -19.56
CA ASP A 387 19.60 32.10 -18.63
C ASP A 387 19.81 31.02 -17.54
N ALA A 388 19.15 29.84 -17.68
CA ALA A 388 19.31 28.75 -16.72
C ALA A 388 20.75 28.28 -16.61
N ASP A 389 21.20 27.98 -15.40
CA ASP A 389 22.45 27.25 -15.16
C ASP A 389 22.26 25.77 -15.48
N PHE A 390 22.37 25.46 -16.80
CA PHE A 390 22.07 24.13 -17.35
C PHE A 390 23.28 23.19 -17.18
N THR A 391 23.43 22.66 -15.96
CA THR A 391 24.45 21.69 -15.57
C THR A 391 23.85 20.31 -15.33
N LEU A 392 24.67 19.25 -15.36
CA LEU A 392 24.23 17.89 -14.99
C LEU A 392 23.65 17.86 -13.57
N ALA A 393 24.24 18.64 -12.65
CA ALA A 393 23.78 18.71 -11.27
C ALA A 393 22.34 19.30 -11.17
N ASN A 394 22.10 20.43 -11.81
CA ASN A 394 20.77 21.06 -11.83
C ASN A 394 19.73 20.23 -12.59
N PHE A 395 20.14 19.62 -13.70
CA PHE A 395 19.30 18.70 -14.47
C PHE A 395 18.85 17.51 -13.62
N MET A 396 19.76 16.81 -12.98
CA MET A 396 19.44 15.65 -12.13
C MET A 396 18.63 16.05 -10.90
N ARG A 397 18.92 17.21 -10.30
CA ARG A 397 18.16 17.72 -9.16
C ARG A 397 16.71 18.02 -9.56
N SER A 398 16.48 18.62 -10.73
CA SER A 398 15.12 18.91 -11.22
C SER A 398 14.29 17.65 -11.45
N HIS A 399 14.92 16.55 -11.91
CA HIS A 399 14.25 15.26 -12.06
C HIS A 399 13.96 14.58 -10.72
N LEU A 400 14.85 14.67 -9.73
CA LEU A 400 14.59 14.18 -8.38
C LEU A 400 13.47 14.99 -7.70
N TYR A 401 13.45 16.31 -7.89
CA TYR A 401 12.38 17.17 -7.37
C TYR A 401 11.04 16.89 -8.07
N SER A 402 11.05 16.70 -9.39
CA SER A 402 9.87 16.32 -10.16
C SER A 402 9.24 15.01 -9.66
N ALA A 403 10.07 14.02 -9.30
CA ALA A 403 9.60 12.75 -8.74
C ALA A 403 8.79 12.90 -7.43
N VAL A 404 8.98 14.01 -6.70
CA VAL A 404 8.33 14.31 -5.42
C VAL A 404 7.29 15.45 -5.54
N ALA A 405 7.39 16.28 -6.59
CA ALA A 405 6.59 17.50 -6.73
C ALA A 405 5.08 17.26 -6.67
N THR A 406 4.58 16.26 -7.39
CA THR A 406 3.14 15.93 -7.39
C THR A 406 2.67 15.43 -6.04
N LEU A 407 3.46 14.58 -5.37
CA LEU A 407 3.16 14.16 -4.00
C LEU A 407 3.08 15.38 -3.07
N LYS A 408 4.01 16.33 -3.20
CA LYS A 408 3.99 17.57 -2.39
C LYS A 408 2.74 18.41 -2.65
N ILE A 409 2.26 18.48 -3.89
CA ILE A 409 1.00 19.18 -4.20
C ILE A 409 -0.17 18.56 -3.44
N GLY A 410 -0.30 17.24 -3.47
CA GLY A 410 -1.33 16.54 -2.70
C GLY A 410 -1.14 16.66 -1.18
N MET A 411 0.10 16.56 -0.70
CA MET A 411 0.42 16.72 0.73
C MET A 411 0.15 18.14 1.24
N ASP A 412 0.24 19.16 0.40
CA ASP A 412 -0.10 20.53 0.78
C ASP A 412 -1.58 20.68 1.16
N ILE A 413 -2.47 19.88 0.60
CA ILE A 413 -3.87 19.80 1.04
C ILE A 413 -3.92 19.43 2.53
N LEU A 414 -3.21 18.37 2.93
CA LEU A 414 -3.16 17.95 4.33
C LEU A 414 -2.46 18.99 5.23
N LEU A 415 -1.29 19.45 4.81
CA LEU A 415 -0.43 20.30 5.65
C LEU A 415 -0.94 21.74 5.77
N LYS A 416 -1.47 22.32 4.67
CA LYS A 416 -1.84 23.75 4.59
C LYS A 416 -3.34 23.99 4.72
N GLU A 417 -4.19 23.12 4.18
CA GLU A 417 -5.65 23.32 4.23
C GLU A 417 -6.28 22.64 5.43
N GLU A 418 -5.89 21.38 5.71
CA GLU A 418 -6.39 20.60 6.85
C GLU A 418 -5.56 20.77 8.12
N HIS A 419 -4.41 21.46 8.03
CA HIS A 419 -3.49 21.73 9.14
C HIS A 419 -3.03 20.47 9.88
N VAL A 420 -2.79 19.39 9.14
CA VAL A 420 -2.28 18.13 9.66
C VAL A 420 -0.83 18.30 10.09
N ALA A 421 -0.50 17.88 11.31
CA ALA A 421 0.86 17.85 11.80
C ALA A 421 1.51 16.49 11.45
N VAL A 422 2.75 16.53 10.98
CA VAL A 422 3.57 15.36 10.68
C VAL A 422 4.89 15.47 11.41
N ASP A 423 5.14 14.54 12.34
CA ASP A 423 6.37 14.53 13.14
C ASP A 423 7.51 13.80 12.43
N SER A 424 7.20 12.74 11.66
CA SER A 424 8.17 11.96 10.88
C SER A 424 7.50 11.11 9.82
N LEU A 425 8.25 10.80 8.75
CA LEU A 425 7.86 9.87 7.69
C LEU A 425 8.92 8.80 7.49
N MET A 426 8.48 7.56 7.29
CA MET A 426 9.35 6.43 6.95
C MET A 426 9.42 6.30 5.44
N GLY A 427 10.62 6.46 4.87
CA GLY A 427 10.87 6.35 3.43
C GLY A 427 11.26 4.93 3.03
N HIS A 428 10.64 4.38 1.98
CA HIS A 428 11.06 3.12 1.38
C HIS A 428 10.82 3.09 -0.14
N GLY A 429 11.40 2.09 -0.80
CA GLY A 429 11.31 1.94 -2.25
C GLY A 429 12.57 2.37 -3.00
N GLY A 430 12.52 2.24 -4.34
CA GLY A 430 13.69 2.43 -5.21
C GLY A 430 14.33 3.81 -5.14
N PHE A 431 13.53 4.85 -4.90
CA PHE A 431 13.98 6.23 -4.77
C PHE A 431 15.00 6.44 -3.65
N PHE A 432 14.90 5.66 -2.57
CA PHE A 432 15.76 5.75 -1.38
C PHE A 432 17.01 4.87 -1.44
N LYS A 433 17.21 4.07 -2.51
CA LYS A 433 18.35 3.14 -2.61
C LYS A 433 19.71 3.82 -2.63
N THR A 434 19.82 5.04 -3.18
CA THR A 434 21.07 5.81 -3.08
C THR A 434 21.08 6.53 -1.72
N PRO A 435 21.97 6.14 -0.80
CA PRO A 435 22.00 6.71 0.54
C PRO A 435 22.01 8.23 0.54
N VAL A 436 21.30 8.85 1.45
CA VAL A 436 21.17 10.30 1.67
C VAL A 436 20.34 11.01 0.60
N VAL A 437 20.48 10.70 -0.69
CA VAL A 437 19.94 11.56 -1.78
C VAL A 437 18.42 11.62 -1.78
N GLY A 438 17.76 10.48 -1.98
CA GLY A 438 16.28 10.43 -1.98
C GLY A 438 15.69 10.92 -0.66
N GLN A 439 16.36 10.59 0.44
CA GLN A 439 15.96 10.98 1.79
C GLN A 439 16.03 12.51 1.99
N ARG A 440 17.11 13.16 1.54
CA ARG A 440 17.30 14.61 1.61
C ARG A 440 16.29 15.35 0.72
N VAL A 441 16.07 14.86 -0.49
CA VAL A 441 15.05 15.42 -1.42
C VAL A 441 13.65 15.30 -0.82
N MET A 442 13.30 14.15 -0.26
CA MET A 442 11.99 13.94 0.36
C MET A 442 11.81 14.82 1.59
N ALA A 443 12.85 14.92 2.45
CA ALA A 443 12.80 15.79 3.63
C ALA A 443 12.58 17.26 3.24
N ALA A 444 13.24 17.73 2.18
CA ALA A 444 13.04 19.07 1.64
C ALA A 444 11.61 19.27 1.14
N GLY A 445 11.08 18.33 0.32
CA GLY A 445 9.74 18.41 -0.22
C GLY A 445 8.64 18.37 0.85
N MET A 446 8.76 17.46 1.82
CA MET A 446 7.76 17.31 2.87
C MET A 446 7.92 18.30 4.03
N ASN A 447 9.08 18.95 4.14
CA ASN A 447 9.48 19.76 5.29
C ASN A 447 9.28 18.99 6.62
N ALA A 448 9.68 17.73 6.61
CA ALA A 448 9.54 16.80 7.75
C ALA A 448 10.74 15.85 7.81
N PRO A 449 11.08 15.34 9.01
CA PRO A 449 12.11 14.30 9.13
C PRO A 449 11.75 13.06 8.33
N ILE A 450 12.72 12.54 7.59
CA ILE A 450 12.58 11.27 6.83
C ILE A 450 13.53 10.24 7.41
N THR A 451 12.99 9.10 7.81
CA THR A 451 13.76 7.95 8.29
C THR A 451 13.76 6.84 7.22
N VAL A 452 14.92 6.30 6.94
CA VAL A 452 15.09 5.11 6.11
C VAL A 452 15.77 4.04 6.95
N MET A 453 15.14 2.87 7.07
CA MET A 453 15.69 1.75 7.86
C MET A 453 16.81 1.06 7.09
N ASP A 454 17.84 0.60 7.83
CA ASP A 454 19.00 -0.12 7.26
C ASP A 454 18.61 -1.54 6.79
N THR A 455 17.58 -2.13 7.41
CA THR A 455 17.03 -3.43 7.00
C THR A 455 15.90 -3.21 6.02
N ALA A 456 16.03 -3.79 4.82
CA ALA A 456 14.88 -3.93 3.93
C ALA A 456 13.82 -4.77 4.64
N SER A 457 12.67 -4.18 4.97
CA SER A 457 11.54 -4.95 5.48
C SER A 457 11.12 -5.97 4.41
N GLU A 458 10.75 -7.17 4.85
CA GLU A 458 10.19 -8.20 3.95
C GLU A 458 8.78 -7.85 3.43
N GLY A 459 8.37 -6.58 3.61
CA GLY A 459 7.14 -6.00 3.10
C GLY A 459 5.90 -6.40 3.90
N GLY A 460 4.74 -6.32 3.25
CA GLY A 460 3.45 -6.54 3.90
C GLY A 460 3.26 -7.95 4.44
N ALA A 461 3.86 -8.98 3.86
CA ALA A 461 3.81 -10.34 4.40
C ALA A 461 4.46 -10.44 5.78
N TRP A 462 5.59 -9.74 6.00
CA TRP A 462 6.19 -9.63 7.33
C TRP A 462 5.32 -8.79 8.25
N GLY A 463 4.80 -7.65 7.80
CA GLY A 463 3.84 -6.84 8.56
C GLY A 463 2.62 -7.65 9.01
N MET A 464 2.13 -8.56 8.15
CA MET A 464 1.02 -9.46 8.49
C MET A 464 1.42 -10.49 9.55
N ALA A 465 2.65 -11.06 9.47
CA ALA A 465 3.17 -11.94 10.52
C ALA A 465 3.29 -11.21 11.86
N ILE A 466 3.71 -9.93 11.85
CA ILE A 466 3.77 -9.09 13.07
C ILE A 466 2.37 -8.85 13.65
N LEU A 467 1.35 -8.59 12.83
CA LEU A 467 -0.03 -8.46 13.30
C LEU A 467 -0.55 -9.77 13.93
N ALA A 468 -0.21 -10.92 13.34
CA ALA A 468 -0.56 -12.23 13.90
C ALA A 468 0.18 -12.50 15.22
N ALA A 469 1.46 -12.11 15.33
CA ALA A 469 2.22 -12.18 16.58
C ALA A 469 1.62 -11.24 17.63
N PHE A 470 1.30 -10.00 17.28
CA PHE A 470 0.66 -9.04 18.18
C PHE A 470 -0.65 -9.58 18.77
N MET A 471 -1.53 -10.18 17.95
CA MET A 471 -2.75 -10.80 18.44
C MET A 471 -2.48 -11.82 19.56
N LYS A 472 -1.42 -12.61 19.41
CA LYS A 472 -1.08 -13.70 20.32
C LYS A 472 -0.31 -13.24 21.56
N GLU A 473 0.55 -12.24 21.43
CA GLU A 473 1.59 -11.90 22.39
C GLU A 473 1.34 -10.59 23.15
N LYS A 474 0.37 -9.77 22.69
CA LYS A 474 0.10 -8.48 23.32
C LYS A 474 -0.24 -8.61 24.80
N GLU A 475 0.31 -7.74 25.60
CA GLU A 475 -0.02 -7.61 27.00
C GLU A 475 -1.32 -6.82 27.20
N THR A 476 -1.92 -6.93 28.36
CA THR A 476 -3.14 -6.17 28.67
C THR A 476 -2.86 -4.66 28.63
N GLY A 477 -3.58 -3.96 27.75
CA GLY A 477 -3.39 -2.51 27.55
C GLY A 477 -2.27 -2.12 26.59
N GLU A 478 -1.53 -3.09 26.04
CA GLU A 478 -0.50 -2.83 25.03
C GLU A 478 -1.14 -2.44 23.70
N THR A 479 -0.72 -1.29 23.16
CA THR A 479 -1.16 -0.80 21.86
C THR A 479 -0.29 -1.36 20.74
N LEU A 480 -0.80 -1.41 19.51
CA LEU A 480 0.01 -1.80 18.35
C LEU A 480 1.25 -0.92 18.21
N SER A 481 1.11 0.39 18.39
CA SER A 481 2.25 1.32 18.29
C SER A 481 3.32 1.04 19.35
N SER A 482 2.96 0.79 20.63
CA SER A 482 3.94 0.44 21.67
C SER A 482 4.59 -0.92 21.39
N TYR A 483 3.81 -1.91 20.96
CA TYR A 483 4.34 -3.23 20.59
C TYR A 483 5.39 -3.11 19.46
N LEU A 484 5.10 -2.34 18.43
CA LEU A 484 6.05 -2.10 17.34
C LEU A 484 7.31 -1.39 17.85
N ASN A 485 7.17 -0.28 18.56
CA ASN A 485 8.32 0.50 19.05
C ASN A 485 9.20 -0.30 20.00
N ASP A 486 8.59 -0.98 20.97
CA ASP A 486 9.31 -1.52 22.13
C ASP A 486 9.79 -2.97 21.89
N LYS A 487 9.12 -3.73 21.01
CA LYS A 487 9.43 -5.16 20.76
C LYS A 487 9.95 -5.44 19.35
N ILE A 488 9.37 -4.82 18.33
CA ILE A 488 9.70 -5.13 16.93
C ILE A 488 10.86 -4.29 16.42
N PHE A 489 10.80 -2.98 16.62
CA PHE A 489 11.79 -2.02 16.12
C PHE A 489 12.79 -1.58 17.19
N ALA A 490 12.67 -2.08 18.42
CA ALA A 490 13.63 -1.80 19.47
C ALA A 490 15.04 -2.25 19.05
N GLY A 491 15.97 -1.29 19.03
CA GLY A 491 17.37 -1.55 18.64
C GLY A 491 17.63 -1.71 17.13
N GLN A 492 16.61 -1.59 16.29
CA GLN A 492 16.84 -1.48 14.85
C GLN A 492 17.44 -0.10 14.51
N THR A 493 18.40 -0.10 13.60
CA THR A 493 19.07 1.11 13.16
C THR A 493 18.47 1.61 11.85
N GLY A 494 18.38 2.91 11.74
CA GLY A 494 17.95 3.61 10.54
C GLY A 494 18.57 5.01 10.51
N THR A 495 18.61 5.60 9.35
CA THR A 495 19.13 6.97 9.18
C THR A 495 17.97 7.93 9.11
N THR A 496 17.93 8.92 9.99
CA THR A 496 16.95 10.02 9.96
C THR A 496 17.64 11.30 9.48
N LEU A 497 17.12 11.90 8.43
CA LEU A 497 17.54 13.22 7.96
C LEU A 497 16.48 14.25 8.26
N GLN A 498 16.93 15.36 8.88
CA GLN A 498 16.10 16.54 9.07
C GLN A 498 16.02 17.35 7.75
N PRO A 499 14.92 18.08 7.53
CA PRO A 499 14.85 18.99 6.40
C PRO A 499 15.86 20.14 6.57
N GLU A 500 16.73 20.33 5.56
CA GLU A 500 17.66 21.46 5.54
C GLU A 500 16.93 22.72 5.05
N PRO A 501 16.98 23.85 5.78
CA PRO A 501 16.19 25.05 5.45
C PRO A 501 16.44 25.59 4.03
N GLU A 502 17.68 25.49 3.53
CA GLU A 502 18.05 25.92 2.18
C GLU A 502 17.41 25.03 1.12
N ASP A 503 17.42 23.71 1.33
CA ASP A 503 16.79 22.75 0.42
C ASP A 503 15.26 22.88 0.42
N VAL A 504 14.64 23.10 1.59
CA VAL A 504 13.20 23.35 1.71
C VAL A 504 12.81 24.59 0.91
N LYS A 505 13.51 25.71 1.10
CA LYS A 505 13.26 26.94 0.35
C LYS A 505 13.48 26.76 -1.15
N GLY A 506 14.54 26.02 -1.54
CA GLY A 506 14.82 25.72 -2.93
C GLY A 506 13.75 24.83 -3.56
N PHE A 507 13.28 23.80 -2.83
CA PHE A 507 12.19 22.95 -3.30
C PHE A 507 10.88 23.73 -3.47
N GLU A 508 10.55 24.62 -2.54
CA GLU A 508 9.37 25.50 -2.64
C GLU A 508 9.45 26.41 -3.88
N ALA A 509 10.62 27.02 -4.14
CA ALA A 509 10.82 27.82 -5.34
C ALA A 509 10.68 27.01 -6.64
N PHE A 510 11.25 25.81 -6.68
CA PHE A 510 11.05 24.87 -7.79
C PHE A 510 9.57 24.49 -7.95
N LEU A 511 8.87 24.20 -6.86
CA LEU A 511 7.47 23.78 -6.90
C LEU A 511 6.54 24.89 -7.44
N GLU A 512 6.80 26.15 -7.09
CA GLU A 512 6.03 27.29 -7.61
C GLU A 512 6.23 27.43 -9.12
N GLU A 513 7.45 27.28 -9.62
CA GLU A 513 7.74 27.26 -11.05
C GLU A 513 7.10 26.04 -11.74
N TYR A 514 7.18 24.87 -11.12
CA TYR A 514 6.52 23.65 -11.59
C TYR A 514 5.02 23.85 -11.76
N LYS A 515 4.33 24.41 -10.76
CA LYS A 515 2.90 24.71 -10.83
C LYS A 515 2.58 25.75 -11.93
N ARG A 516 3.42 26.78 -12.06
CA ARG A 516 3.26 27.83 -13.05
C ARG A 516 3.35 27.31 -14.48
N LEU A 517 4.16 26.30 -14.73
CA LEU A 517 4.39 25.69 -16.04
C LEU A 517 3.47 24.50 -16.35
N LEU A 518 2.64 24.02 -15.41
CA LEU A 518 1.67 22.92 -15.64
C LEU A 518 0.78 23.12 -16.88
N PRO A 519 0.33 24.36 -17.23
CA PRO A 519 -0.40 24.58 -18.49
C PRO A 519 0.35 24.16 -19.75
N ALA A 520 1.70 24.23 -19.75
CA ALA A 520 2.51 23.76 -20.88
C ALA A 520 2.46 22.22 -21.00
N GLU A 521 2.54 21.48 -19.87
CA GLU A 521 2.37 20.04 -19.85
C GLU A 521 0.95 19.63 -20.32
N LYS A 522 -0.09 20.33 -19.86
CA LYS A 522 -1.46 20.12 -20.33
C LYS A 522 -1.60 20.35 -21.84
N ALA A 523 -0.98 21.39 -22.37
CA ALA A 523 -0.97 21.66 -23.81
C ALA A 523 -0.19 20.60 -24.59
N ALA A 524 0.94 20.11 -24.05
CA ALA A 524 1.73 19.04 -24.67
C ALA A 524 0.96 17.71 -24.70
N VAL A 525 0.21 17.40 -23.67
CA VAL A 525 -0.70 16.22 -23.62
C VAL A 525 -1.84 16.36 -24.62
N ALA A 526 -2.44 17.54 -24.74
CA ALA A 526 -3.54 17.81 -25.67
C ALA A 526 -3.11 17.84 -27.15
N ALA A 527 -1.83 18.09 -27.43
CA ALA A 527 -1.27 18.07 -28.79
C ALA A 527 -1.05 16.59 -29.22
N LYS A 528 -2.02 16.05 -29.97
CA LYS A 528 -2.00 14.70 -30.53
C LYS A 528 -1.14 14.61 -31.78
#